data_623bedc98eb3894cd1adf268a3c23e5b
#
_entry.id   623bedc98eb3894cd1adf268a3c23e5b
#
_cell.length_a   1.000
_cell.length_b   1.000
_cell.length_c   1.000
_cell.angle_alpha   90.00
_cell.angle_beta   90.00
_cell.angle_gamma   90.00
#
_symmetry.space_group_name_H-M   'P 1'
#
loop_
_entity.id
_entity.type
_entity.pdbx_description
1 polymer ?
#
loop_
_entity_poly.entity_id
_entity_poly.type
_entity_poly.pdbx_seq_one_letter_code
_entity_poly.pdbx_strand_id
1 'polypeptide(L)'
;MRKAASIFLRACERRKDMDNLIYWLKNPEVTRFLNEDAGVISYLSRLADTVPEPMLPFHLNTMGRFFMICLEDGTSVGFVKLAKTADADTYEIVYAIGEDTLWGFGYGEAAIRQTLHLAFEELGIQKIIAKIDPRNERSRRLAFACGFREEQTRGKYMQYAASIAAT
;
A
#
# COMPACT_ATOMS: atom_id res chain seq x y z
N MET A 1 -7.20 10.17 24.55
CA MET A 1 -7.36 9.87 23.10
C MET A 1 -6.02 10.05 22.39
N ARG A 2 -5.56 8.99 21.73
CA ARG A 2 -4.39 9.12 20.86
C ARG A 2 -4.75 10.01 19.66
N LYS A 3 -3.96 11.04 19.42
CA LYS A 3 -4.12 11.85 18.21
C LYS A 3 -3.84 10.97 16.99
N ALA A 4 -4.71 11.04 15.99
CA ALA A 4 -4.49 10.31 14.74
C ALA A 4 -3.15 10.72 14.12
N ALA A 5 -2.41 9.76 13.57
CA ALA A 5 -1.17 10.05 12.89
C ALA A 5 -1.44 10.93 11.66
N SER A 6 -0.62 11.97 11.49
CA SER A 6 -0.77 12.89 10.38
C SER A 6 0.18 12.50 9.26
N ILE A 7 -0.39 12.00 8.16
CA ILE A 7 0.34 11.64 6.95
C ILE A 7 -0.43 12.16 5.73
N PHE A 8 0.24 12.21 4.59
CA PHE A 8 -0.44 12.43 3.33
C PHE A 8 0.10 11.47 2.26
N LEU A 9 -0.71 11.23 1.24
CA LEU A 9 -0.37 10.38 0.10
C LEU A 9 0.01 11.27 -1.08
N ARG A 10 1.09 10.93 -1.77
CA ARG A 10 1.47 11.58 -3.03
C ARG A 10 2.01 10.57 -4.03
N ALA A 11 1.99 10.93 -5.30
CA ALA A 11 2.56 10.07 -6.33
C ALA A 11 4.05 9.83 -6.10
N CYS A 12 4.53 8.67 -6.54
CA CYS A 12 5.97 8.40 -6.63
C CYS A 12 6.48 9.12 -7.88
N GLU A 13 7.18 10.24 -7.69
CA GLU A 13 7.52 11.16 -8.78
C GLU A 13 9.00 11.53 -8.86
N ARG A 14 9.82 11.05 -7.91
CA ARG A 14 11.24 11.39 -7.84
C ARG A 14 12.10 10.12 -7.80
N ARG A 15 13.34 10.23 -8.30
CA ARG A 15 14.32 9.13 -8.18
C ARG A 15 14.55 8.73 -6.75
N LYS A 16 14.57 9.69 -5.83
CA LYS A 16 14.73 9.42 -4.40
C LYS A 16 13.60 8.55 -3.87
N ASP A 17 12.38 8.72 -4.37
CA ASP A 17 11.26 7.85 -4.00
C ASP A 17 11.52 6.41 -4.44
N MET A 18 12.05 6.23 -5.64
CA MET A 18 12.42 4.90 -6.14
C MET A 18 13.52 4.27 -5.30
N ASP A 19 14.54 5.05 -4.93
CA ASP A 19 15.62 4.58 -4.07
C ASP A 19 15.10 4.14 -2.70
N ASN A 20 14.19 4.91 -2.12
CA ASN A 20 13.53 4.57 -0.86
C ASN A 20 12.72 3.27 -0.98
N LEU A 21 11.92 3.13 -2.04
CA LEU A 21 11.14 1.90 -2.28
C LEU A 21 12.03 0.68 -2.36
N ILE A 22 13.09 0.76 -3.15
CA ILE A 22 14.03 -0.34 -3.34
C ILE A 22 14.71 -0.69 -2.02
N TYR A 23 15.12 0.31 -1.27
CA TYR A 23 15.75 0.12 0.05
C TYR A 23 14.80 -0.59 1.01
N TRP A 24 13.54 -0.15 1.09
CA TRP A 24 12.53 -0.76 1.96
C TRP A 24 12.24 -2.21 1.57
N LEU A 25 12.13 -2.48 0.27
CA LEU A 25 11.82 -3.83 -0.23
C LEU A 25 12.97 -4.81 -0.08
N LYS A 26 14.17 -4.33 0.19
CA LYS A 26 15.31 -5.18 0.53
C LYS A 26 15.36 -5.57 2.00
N ASN A 27 14.56 -4.93 2.85
CA ASN A 27 14.52 -5.22 4.28
C ASN A 27 13.63 -6.44 4.54
N PRO A 28 14.19 -7.58 5.04
CA PRO A 28 13.41 -8.80 5.28
C PRO A 28 12.25 -8.60 6.26
N GLU A 29 12.40 -7.72 7.24
CA GLU A 29 11.33 -7.44 8.20
C GLU A 29 10.13 -6.77 7.53
N VAL A 30 10.38 -5.90 6.55
CA VAL A 30 9.34 -5.22 5.79
C VAL A 30 8.63 -6.20 4.85
N THR A 31 9.39 -7.07 4.18
CA THR A 31 8.86 -7.95 3.13
C THR A 31 8.34 -9.29 3.63
N ARG A 32 8.57 -9.63 4.89
CA ARG A 32 8.24 -10.95 5.46
C ARG A 32 6.84 -11.45 5.13
N PHE A 33 5.85 -10.58 5.18
CA PHE A 33 4.45 -10.93 4.89
C PHE A 33 3.88 -10.11 3.73
N LEU A 34 4.73 -9.39 3.00
CA LEU A 34 4.28 -8.52 1.91
C LEU A 34 3.93 -9.37 0.69
N ASN A 35 2.74 -9.15 0.14
CA ASN A 35 2.29 -9.84 -1.08
C ASN A 35 2.83 -9.12 -2.32
N GLU A 36 4.12 -9.31 -2.61
CA GLU A 36 4.80 -8.74 -3.77
C GLU A 36 5.54 -9.81 -4.56
N ASP A 37 5.68 -9.59 -5.86
CA ASP A 37 6.42 -10.49 -6.74
C ASP A 37 7.92 -10.48 -6.44
N ALA A 38 8.57 -11.65 -6.61
CA ALA A 38 10.00 -11.78 -6.39
C ALA A 38 10.82 -10.87 -7.30
N GLY A 39 10.30 -10.49 -8.47
CA GLY A 39 10.97 -9.62 -9.43
C GLY A 39 10.77 -8.13 -9.24
N VAL A 40 10.06 -7.70 -8.19
CA VAL A 40 9.69 -6.29 -8.02
C VAL A 40 10.91 -5.38 -7.87
N ILE A 41 11.93 -5.80 -7.13
CA ILE A 41 13.14 -4.99 -6.94
C ILE A 41 13.86 -4.77 -8.28
N SER A 42 14.01 -5.82 -9.08
CA SER A 42 14.63 -5.72 -10.41
C SER A 42 13.84 -4.81 -11.34
N TYR A 43 12.51 -4.91 -11.31
CA TYR A 43 11.63 -4.05 -12.09
C TYR A 43 11.79 -2.57 -11.69
N LEU A 44 11.73 -2.28 -10.39
CA LEU A 44 11.86 -0.92 -9.88
C LEU A 44 13.25 -0.33 -10.18
N SER A 45 14.30 -1.14 -10.04
CA SER A 45 15.68 -0.72 -10.35
C SER A 45 15.82 -0.34 -11.83
N ARG A 46 15.21 -1.13 -12.72
CA ARG A 46 15.21 -0.84 -14.15
C ARG A 46 14.47 0.46 -14.46
N LEU A 47 13.31 0.70 -13.84
CA LEU A 47 12.59 1.96 -13.99
C LEU A 47 13.44 3.14 -13.52
N ALA A 48 14.08 3.02 -12.36
CA ALA A 48 14.93 4.08 -11.80
C ALA A 48 16.09 4.44 -12.73
N ASP A 49 16.65 3.43 -13.42
CA ASP A 49 17.81 3.62 -14.29
C ASP A 49 17.46 4.12 -15.69
N THR A 50 16.26 3.81 -16.19
CA THR A 50 15.93 4.00 -17.62
C THR A 50 14.80 5.00 -17.89
N VAL A 51 13.93 5.27 -16.92
CA VAL A 51 12.76 6.13 -17.09
C VAL A 51 13.08 7.55 -16.63
N PRO A 52 12.81 8.58 -17.45
CA PRO A 52 12.93 9.96 -17.01
C PRO A 52 12.02 10.24 -15.80
N GLU A 53 12.54 10.99 -14.84
CA GLU A 53 11.84 11.27 -13.58
C GLU A 53 10.38 11.71 -13.77
N PRO A 54 10.05 12.64 -14.69
CA PRO A 54 8.65 13.05 -14.89
C PRO A 54 7.72 11.95 -15.36
N MET A 55 8.25 10.84 -15.89
CA MET A 55 7.48 9.71 -16.39
C MET A 55 7.27 8.60 -15.35
N LEU A 56 7.91 8.70 -14.19
CA LEU A 56 7.80 7.68 -13.15
C LEU A 56 6.36 7.45 -12.69
N PRO A 57 5.55 8.49 -12.40
CA PRO A 57 4.16 8.25 -11.98
C PRO A 57 3.36 7.48 -13.03
N PHE A 58 3.56 7.78 -14.31
CA PHE A 58 2.87 7.08 -15.39
C PHE A 58 3.18 5.58 -15.37
N HIS A 59 4.47 5.23 -15.28
CA HIS A 59 4.89 3.82 -15.27
C HIS A 59 4.38 3.07 -14.03
N LEU A 60 4.47 3.71 -12.86
CA LEU A 60 4.05 3.08 -11.61
C LEU A 60 2.53 2.91 -11.51
N ASN A 61 1.76 3.74 -12.20
CA ASN A 61 0.31 3.67 -12.18
C ASN A 61 -0.28 2.80 -13.31
N THR A 62 0.55 2.08 -14.06
CA THR A 62 0.09 1.26 -15.20
C THR A 62 -0.91 0.18 -14.77
N MET A 63 -0.68 -0.48 -13.63
CA MET A 63 -1.50 -1.60 -13.14
C MET A 63 -2.40 -1.20 -11.96
N GLY A 64 -2.61 0.09 -11.77
CA GLY A 64 -3.42 0.61 -10.67
C GLY A 64 -2.96 1.98 -10.24
N ARG A 65 -3.00 2.24 -8.93
CA ARG A 65 -2.57 3.51 -8.34
C ARG A 65 -1.46 3.26 -7.33
N PHE A 66 -0.43 4.09 -7.37
CA PHE A 66 0.73 3.96 -6.50
C PHE A 66 0.99 5.28 -5.77
N PHE A 67 1.15 5.21 -4.45
CA PHE A 67 1.37 6.40 -3.62
C PHE A 67 2.51 6.19 -2.62
N MET A 68 3.28 7.25 -2.39
CA MET A 68 4.17 7.34 -1.25
C MET A 68 3.38 7.80 -0.03
N ILE A 69 3.67 7.23 1.13
CA ILE A 69 3.12 7.66 2.42
C ILE A 69 4.13 8.63 3.03
N CYS A 70 3.71 9.87 3.25
CA CYS A 70 4.61 10.93 3.71
C CYS A 70 4.15 11.54 5.02
N LEU A 71 5.12 11.91 5.85
CA LEU A 71 4.88 12.75 7.03
C LEU A 71 4.61 14.19 6.59
N GLU A 72 4.14 15.03 7.52
CA GLU A 72 3.82 16.44 7.24
C GLU A 72 5.00 17.22 6.66
N ASP A 73 6.23 16.89 7.07
CA ASP A 73 7.45 17.53 6.56
C ASP A 73 7.87 17.04 5.16
N GLY A 74 7.14 16.10 4.59
CA GLY A 74 7.44 15.54 3.27
C GLY A 74 8.30 14.29 3.29
N THR A 75 8.81 13.85 4.45
CA THR A 75 9.59 12.62 4.55
C THR A 75 8.72 11.42 4.22
N SER A 76 9.12 10.61 3.26
CA SER A 76 8.41 9.37 2.94
C SER A 76 8.77 8.28 3.94
N VAL A 77 7.75 7.56 4.41
CA VAL A 77 7.89 6.49 5.42
C VAL A 77 7.39 5.16 4.91
N GLY A 78 6.78 5.12 3.74
CA GLY A 78 6.25 3.89 3.18
C GLY A 78 5.56 4.12 1.85
N PHE A 79 4.88 3.09 1.39
CA PHE A 79 4.09 3.16 0.16
C PHE A 79 2.76 2.43 0.33
N VAL A 80 1.81 2.77 -0.53
CA VAL A 80 0.56 2.04 -0.69
C VAL A 80 0.20 2.00 -2.16
N LYS A 81 -0.28 0.87 -2.63
CA LYS A 81 -0.80 0.75 -3.99
C LYS A 81 -2.17 0.10 -3.99
N LEU A 82 -2.98 0.50 -4.95
CA LEU A 82 -4.23 -0.12 -5.30
C LEU A 82 -4.02 -0.82 -6.64
N ALA A 83 -3.86 -2.13 -6.61
CA ALA A 83 -3.61 -2.93 -7.80
C ALA A 83 -4.91 -3.40 -8.43
N LYS A 84 -4.99 -3.32 -9.75
CA LYS A 84 -6.13 -3.86 -10.50
C LYS A 84 -6.22 -5.37 -10.28
N THR A 85 -7.45 -5.88 -10.24
CA THR A 85 -7.74 -7.31 -10.19
C THR A 85 -8.46 -7.73 -11.47
N ALA A 86 -8.78 -9.03 -11.59
CA ALA A 86 -9.58 -9.53 -12.71
C ALA A 86 -11.00 -8.94 -12.72
N ASP A 87 -11.48 -8.49 -11.57
CA ASP A 87 -12.79 -7.84 -11.42
C ASP A 87 -12.59 -6.32 -11.54
N ALA A 88 -13.26 -5.69 -12.50
CA ALA A 88 -13.12 -4.27 -12.79
C ALA A 88 -13.48 -3.34 -11.63
N ASP A 89 -14.38 -3.78 -10.75
CA ASP A 89 -14.87 -2.98 -9.63
C ASP A 89 -14.05 -3.19 -8.35
N THR A 90 -13.07 -4.08 -8.38
CA THR A 90 -12.31 -4.52 -7.20
C THR A 90 -10.83 -4.24 -7.39
N TYR A 91 -10.22 -3.62 -6.39
CA TYR A 91 -8.77 -3.39 -6.35
C TYR A 91 -8.19 -4.04 -5.10
N GLU A 92 -6.94 -4.45 -5.18
CA GLU A 92 -6.20 -5.00 -4.05
C GLU A 92 -5.29 -3.94 -3.46
N ILE A 93 -5.39 -3.73 -2.13
CA ILE A 93 -4.48 -2.82 -1.42
C ILE A 93 -3.24 -3.58 -0.97
N VAL A 94 -2.07 -3.01 -1.27
CA VAL A 94 -0.78 -3.49 -0.77
C VAL A 94 -0.05 -2.27 -0.19
N TYR A 95 0.46 -2.40 1.03
CA TYR A 95 1.16 -1.30 1.67
C TYR A 95 2.29 -1.81 2.55
N ALA A 96 3.26 -0.94 2.80
CA ALA A 96 4.29 -1.19 3.80
C ALA A 96 4.78 0.14 4.39
N ILE A 97 5.03 0.13 5.70
CA ILE A 97 5.83 1.15 6.35
C ILE A 97 7.27 0.67 6.26
N GLY A 98 8.13 1.52 5.68
CA GLY A 98 9.44 1.13 5.16
C GLY A 98 10.48 0.71 6.18
N GLU A 99 10.27 1.04 7.47
CA GLU A 99 11.17 0.66 8.55
C GLU A 99 10.37 0.18 9.74
N ASP A 100 10.79 -0.95 10.31
CA ASP A 100 10.13 -1.54 11.48
C ASP A 100 10.17 -0.63 12.71
N THR A 101 11.19 0.23 12.82
CA THR A 101 11.28 1.24 13.88
C THR A 101 10.15 2.27 13.84
N LEU A 102 9.50 2.43 12.70
CA LEU A 102 8.36 3.35 12.53
C LEU A 102 7.01 2.69 12.75
N TRP A 103 7.00 1.38 13.07
CA TRP A 103 5.76 0.67 13.34
C TRP A 103 5.21 1.04 14.73
N GLY A 104 3.90 0.98 14.88
CA GLY A 104 3.23 1.30 16.15
C GLY A 104 2.88 2.77 16.33
N PHE A 105 3.20 3.63 15.39
CA PHE A 105 2.86 5.06 15.44
C PHE A 105 1.54 5.42 14.74
N GLY A 106 0.87 4.43 14.16
CA GLY A 106 -0.41 4.65 13.47
C GLY A 106 -0.30 5.08 12.01
N TYR A 107 0.90 5.08 11.43
CA TYR A 107 1.09 5.50 10.04
C TYR A 107 0.38 4.56 9.06
N GLY A 108 0.46 3.25 9.29
CA GLY A 108 -0.22 2.27 8.43
C GLY A 108 -1.73 2.43 8.46
N GLU A 109 -2.32 2.58 9.64
CA GLU A 109 -3.76 2.79 9.78
C GLU A 109 -4.21 4.06 9.08
N ALA A 110 -3.49 5.17 9.29
CA ALA A 110 -3.80 6.44 8.64
C ALA A 110 -3.74 6.32 7.11
N ALA A 111 -2.72 5.63 6.60
CA ALA A 111 -2.56 5.41 5.16
C ALA A 111 -3.70 4.56 4.58
N ILE A 112 -4.08 3.48 5.25
CA ILE A 112 -5.20 2.64 4.81
C ILE A 112 -6.49 3.45 4.78
N ARG A 113 -6.80 4.20 5.85
CA ARG A 113 -8.02 5.02 5.90
C ARG A 113 -8.08 6.07 4.80
N GLN A 114 -6.97 6.76 4.55
CA GLN A 114 -6.91 7.76 3.46
C GLN A 114 -7.04 7.09 2.10
N THR A 115 -6.43 5.92 1.92
CA THR A 115 -6.53 5.18 0.65
C THR A 115 -7.97 4.71 0.39
N LEU A 116 -8.66 4.21 1.42
CA LEU A 116 -10.07 3.81 1.28
C LEU A 116 -10.96 5.00 0.93
N HIS A 117 -10.73 6.15 1.59
CA HIS A 117 -11.47 7.37 1.28
C HIS A 117 -11.25 7.79 -0.18
N LEU A 118 -10.01 7.84 -0.62
CA LEU A 118 -9.65 8.15 -2.00
C LEU A 118 -10.33 7.18 -2.98
N ALA A 119 -10.24 5.88 -2.69
CA ALA A 119 -10.77 4.84 -3.55
C ALA A 119 -12.29 4.95 -3.70
N PHE A 120 -13.00 5.04 -2.60
CA PHE A 120 -14.46 5.03 -2.61
C PHE A 120 -15.06 6.37 -3.04
N GLU A 121 -14.50 7.49 -2.54
CA GLU A 121 -15.09 8.81 -2.74
C GLU A 121 -14.62 9.50 -4.02
N GLU A 122 -13.36 9.29 -4.41
CA GLU A 122 -12.78 10.01 -5.56
C GLU A 122 -12.60 9.13 -6.80
N LEU A 123 -12.22 7.87 -6.63
CA LEU A 123 -11.95 6.97 -7.76
C LEU A 123 -13.16 6.10 -8.16
N GLY A 124 -14.22 6.12 -7.37
CA GLY A 124 -15.43 5.34 -7.67
C GLY A 124 -15.25 3.83 -7.59
N ILE A 125 -14.24 3.36 -6.85
CA ILE A 125 -14.00 1.94 -6.64
C ILE A 125 -15.06 1.38 -5.70
N GLN A 126 -15.59 0.19 -6.00
CA GLN A 126 -16.69 -0.40 -5.24
C GLN A 126 -16.19 -1.27 -4.09
N LYS A 127 -15.05 -1.95 -4.27
CA LYS A 127 -14.54 -2.94 -3.33
C LYS A 127 -13.02 -2.93 -3.31
N ILE A 128 -12.48 -2.97 -2.10
CA ILE A 128 -11.03 -3.13 -1.88
C ILE A 128 -10.81 -4.45 -1.15
N ILE A 129 -9.90 -5.28 -1.66
CA ILE A 129 -9.49 -6.51 -1.01
C ILE A 129 -8.06 -6.38 -0.49
N ALA A 130 -7.76 -7.13 0.57
CA ALA A 130 -6.41 -7.28 1.10
C ALA A 130 -6.15 -8.76 1.32
N LYS A 131 -5.01 -9.25 0.87
CA LYS A 131 -4.58 -10.64 1.08
C LYS A 131 -3.54 -10.63 2.19
N ILE A 132 -3.87 -11.22 3.32
CA ILE A 132 -3.06 -11.15 4.53
C ILE A 132 -2.70 -12.57 4.98
N ASP A 133 -1.41 -12.81 5.21
CA ASP A 133 -0.95 -14.05 5.81
C ASP A 133 -1.58 -14.17 7.21
N PRO A 134 -2.21 -15.32 7.56
CA PRO A 134 -2.84 -15.49 8.88
C PRO A 134 -1.90 -15.27 10.05
N ARG A 135 -0.59 -15.40 9.87
CA ARG A 135 0.42 -15.16 10.90
C ARG A 135 0.71 -13.67 11.11
N ASN A 136 0.31 -12.82 10.16
CA ASN A 136 0.53 -11.38 10.24
C ASN A 136 -0.57 -10.73 11.08
N GLU A 137 -0.47 -10.87 12.40
CA GLU A 137 -1.48 -10.36 13.34
C GLU A 137 -1.64 -8.85 13.24
N ARG A 138 -0.54 -8.11 13.04
CA ARG A 138 -0.60 -6.66 12.97
C ARG A 138 -1.45 -6.18 11.80
N SER A 139 -1.22 -6.72 10.60
CA SER A 139 -2.03 -6.38 9.42
C SER A 139 -3.48 -6.81 9.57
N ARG A 140 -3.73 -7.95 10.20
CA ARG A 140 -5.10 -8.42 10.47
C ARG A 140 -5.85 -7.43 11.35
N ARG A 141 -5.23 -6.97 12.44
CA ARG A 141 -5.83 -5.98 13.35
C ARG A 141 -6.07 -4.66 12.65
N LEU A 142 -5.11 -4.19 11.85
CA LEU A 142 -5.25 -2.96 11.09
C LEU A 142 -6.40 -3.05 10.08
N ALA A 143 -6.48 -4.14 9.34
CA ALA A 143 -7.55 -4.35 8.38
C ALA A 143 -8.91 -4.31 9.08
N PHE A 144 -9.05 -5.04 10.18
CA PHE A 144 -10.28 -5.07 10.95
C PHE A 144 -10.66 -3.67 11.47
N ALA A 145 -9.68 -2.94 12.01
CA ALA A 145 -9.89 -1.58 12.52
C ALA A 145 -10.33 -0.61 11.43
N CYS A 146 -9.91 -0.84 10.18
CA CYS A 146 -10.26 -0.01 9.02
C CYS A 146 -11.54 -0.47 8.30
N GLY A 147 -12.28 -1.41 8.86
CA GLY A 147 -13.57 -1.83 8.30
C GLY A 147 -13.53 -3.04 7.37
N PHE A 148 -12.36 -3.64 7.19
CA PHE A 148 -12.26 -4.89 6.42
C PHE A 148 -12.85 -6.06 7.21
N ARG A 149 -13.40 -7.03 6.48
CA ARG A 149 -13.91 -8.29 7.07
C ARG A 149 -13.38 -9.46 6.28
N GLU A 150 -13.17 -10.59 6.97
CA GLU A 150 -12.77 -11.84 6.33
C GLU A 150 -13.80 -12.25 5.29
N GLU A 151 -13.33 -12.66 4.12
CA GLU A 151 -14.18 -13.08 3.02
C GLU A 151 -13.96 -14.53 2.64
N GLN A 152 -12.71 -14.91 2.32
CA GLN A 152 -12.38 -16.26 1.90
C GLN A 152 -10.88 -16.52 1.96
N THR A 153 -10.50 -17.81 2.04
CA THR A 153 -9.11 -18.22 1.95
C THR A 153 -8.67 -18.23 0.48
N ARG A 154 -7.49 -17.70 0.20
CA ARG A 154 -6.85 -17.69 -1.12
C ARG A 154 -5.43 -18.23 -1.00
N GLY A 155 -5.25 -19.54 -1.28
CA GLY A 155 -3.96 -20.19 -1.09
C GLY A 155 -3.51 -20.10 0.36
N LYS A 156 -2.33 -19.54 0.60
CA LYS A 156 -1.79 -19.32 1.94
C LYS A 156 -2.30 -18.04 2.63
N TYR A 157 -3.09 -17.23 1.91
CA TYR A 157 -3.60 -15.96 2.44
C TYR A 157 -5.07 -16.05 2.79
N MET A 158 -5.47 -15.23 3.77
CA MET A 158 -6.88 -14.91 3.99
C MET A 158 -7.19 -13.63 3.25
N GLN A 159 -8.25 -13.63 2.45
CA GLN A 159 -8.72 -12.42 1.78
C GLN A 159 -9.69 -11.68 2.67
N TYR A 160 -9.42 -10.41 2.87
CA TYR A 160 -10.29 -9.45 3.57
C TYR A 160 -10.88 -8.49 2.53
N ALA A 161 -12.06 -7.98 2.81
CA ALA A 161 -12.71 -7.04 1.90
C ALA A 161 -13.34 -5.88 2.66
N ALA A 162 -13.30 -4.69 2.03
CA ALA A 162 -14.04 -3.52 2.43
C ALA A 162 -14.81 -3.02 1.21
N SER A 163 -16.09 -2.72 1.38
CA SER A 163 -16.96 -2.25 0.30
C SER A 163 -17.57 -0.91 0.64
N ILE A 164 -17.87 -0.12 -0.38
CA ILE A 164 -18.50 1.18 -0.23
C ILE A 164 -19.87 1.07 0.48
N ALA A 165 -20.59 0.00 0.24
CA ALA A 165 -21.91 -0.24 0.82
C ALA A 165 -21.87 -0.54 2.33
N ALA A 166 -20.69 -0.85 2.89
CA ALA A 166 -20.52 -1.18 4.30
C ALA A 166 -20.09 0.01 5.16
N THR A 167 -19.92 1.19 4.57
CA THR A 167 -19.47 2.41 5.27
C THR A 167 -20.65 3.27 5.74
#